data_1ae8ac842befe7d510db1d2727d6bb65
#
_entry.id   1ae8ac842befe7d510db1d2727d6bb65
#
_cell.length_a   1.000
_cell.length_b   1.000
_cell.length_c   1.000
_cell.angle_alpha   90.00
_cell.angle_beta   90.00
_cell.angle_gamma   90.00
#
_symmetry.space_group_name_H-M   'P 1'
#
loop_
_entity.id
_entity.type
_entity.pdbx_description
1 polymer ?
#
loop_
_entity_poly.entity_id
_entity_poly.type
_entity_poly.pdbx_seq_one_letter_code
_entity_poly.pdbx_strand_id
1 'polypeptide(L)'
;MASYSENAKSRPDINIEDLPDDIGGLNYDDHVDDEEQIMEDIEKQLNEAMYNTTNYYAIFNLPRTCSAEEIKEAYKRLCRTFHPDKHTDPQKRQLAQERFQKIGTAYEVLSDPQKRLIYDAYGEKALTMPWTVGPLLKTPEQLRDEYERLARQKREEQIENLIQTKTALQMHVDGRALFLGPEYGTLAQRMANVNLARLAMKHSYQTQLTNNLQVTMNSTLIAQNGRGGGNLGPTFRHTVSPQLVLEYGCTLLNTFVGSFKAFYQPTSDSFVNVKSTAASLWKPPTTSIVMGRSIAKNMTGFMSYNTGDWRLGPWGSGMKLRSNSALSVGVASNTEEREFQTELQVGILDTHISGQYKRKMTSRTHLVVSGSVGNQSGIAADIGAEHRVIAKTKLGASVSLGLPAGIGLRFSISRLGQSLAIPVVVSPELRPLTLLAAVAVPASLWLLTNEFIISPWRTKRLNR
;
A
#
# COMPACT_ATOMS: atom_id res chain seq x y z
N MET A 1 -14.29 -12.85 -36.40
CA MET A 1 -15.59 -12.19 -36.41
C MET A 1 -16.32 -12.56 -35.13
N ALA A 2 -16.32 -11.67 -34.16
CA ALA A 2 -17.32 -11.50 -33.11
C ALA A 2 -16.81 -10.34 -32.25
N SER A 3 -17.43 -9.21 -32.41
CA SER A 3 -17.17 -7.94 -31.71
C SER A 3 -17.70 -8.03 -30.29
N TYR A 4 -16.84 -7.85 -29.31
CA TYR A 4 -17.26 -7.50 -27.95
C TYR A 4 -17.22 -5.98 -27.80
N SER A 5 -18.40 -5.39 -27.76
CA SER A 5 -18.60 -3.97 -27.51
C SER A 5 -18.40 -3.67 -26.02
N GLU A 6 -17.54 -2.71 -25.78
CA GLU A 6 -17.33 -2.01 -24.53
C GLU A 6 -18.63 -1.43 -23.96
N ASN A 7 -18.92 -1.76 -22.71
CA ASN A 7 -19.77 -0.95 -21.87
C ASN A 7 -18.90 -0.35 -20.75
N ALA A 8 -18.23 0.74 -21.08
CA ALA A 8 -17.67 1.66 -20.11
C ALA A 8 -18.81 2.41 -19.43
N LYS A 9 -19.27 1.93 -18.26
CA LYS A 9 -20.14 2.71 -17.39
C LYS A 9 -19.35 3.91 -16.85
N SER A 10 -19.73 5.09 -17.35
CA SER A 10 -19.34 6.40 -16.87
C SER A 10 -19.44 6.47 -15.33
N ARG A 11 -18.33 6.81 -14.70
CA ARG A 11 -18.29 7.29 -13.31
C ARG A 11 -19.08 8.60 -13.25
N PRO A 12 -19.84 8.87 -12.18
CA PRO A 12 -20.36 10.20 -11.97
C PRO A 12 -19.18 11.14 -11.79
N ASP A 13 -19.05 12.10 -12.71
CA ASP A 13 -18.12 13.21 -12.62
C ASP A 13 -18.54 14.03 -11.39
N ILE A 14 -17.75 13.97 -10.34
CA ILE A 14 -17.82 14.95 -9.25
C ILE A 14 -17.16 16.19 -9.82
N ASN A 15 -17.97 17.19 -10.12
CA ASN A 15 -17.53 18.47 -10.61
C ASN A 15 -16.64 19.11 -9.54
N ILE A 16 -15.39 19.40 -9.89
CA ILE A 16 -14.39 20.03 -8.99
C ILE A 16 -14.77 21.45 -8.63
N GLU A 17 -15.76 22.02 -9.33
CA GLU A 17 -16.25 23.39 -9.11
C GLU A 17 -17.18 23.56 -7.89
N ASP A 18 -17.63 22.46 -7.26
CA ASP A 18 -18.49 22.50 -6.07
C ASP A 18 -17.72 22.32 -4.74
N LEU A 19 -16.40 22.34 -4.77
CA LEU A 19 -15.57 22.42 -3.56
C LEU A 19 -15.37 23.89 -3.19
N PRO A 20 -15.67 24.31 -1.95
CA PRO A 20 -15.43 25.67 -1.54
C PRO A 20 -13.93 26.02 -1.65
N ASP A 21 -13.64 27.15 -2.29
CA ASP A 21 -12.31 27.72 -2.57
C ASP A 21 -11.49 28.11 -1.32
N ASP A 22 -11.79 27.59 -0.15
CA ASP A 22 -11.19 28.02 1.13
C ASP A 22 -10.26 26.98 1.76
N ILE A 23 -9.38 26.35 0.94
CA ILE A 23 -8.25 25.55 1.44
C ILE A 23 -6.93 26.33 1.29
N GLY A 24 -6.98 27.63 1.45
CA GLY A 24 -5.83 28.51 1.45
C GLY A 24 -5.64 29.19 2.80
N GLY A 25 -5.15 28.48 3.81
CA GLY A 25 -4.85 29.11 5.09
C GLY A 25 -4.79 28.18 6.28
N LEU A 26 -4.04 27.09 6.19
CA LEU A 26 -3.75 26.29 7.38
C LEU A 26 -2.59 26.94 8.15
N ASN A 27 -2.96 27.78 9.11
CA ASN A 27 -2.09 28.16 10.22
C ASN A 27 -1.77 26.90 11.05
N TYR A 28 -0.50 26.68 11.30
CA TYR A 28 0.08 25.49 11.94
C TYR A 28 0.06 25.59 13.47
N ASP A 29 -0.99 26.12 14.07
CA ASP A 29 -1.16 26.12 15.53
C ASP A 29 -2.61 25.77 15.88
N ASP A 30 -2.76 24.73 16.70
CA ASP A 30 -3.99 24.18 17.30
C ASP A 30 -4.99 23.57 16.29
N HIS A 31 -4.99 22.23 16.11
CA HIS A 31 -6.23 21.52 15.76
C HIS A 31 -6.00 19.99 15.62
N VAL A 32 -5.92 19.31 16.75
CA VAL A 32 -6.10 17.84 16.81
C VAL A 32 -7.60 17.49 16.69
N ASP A 33 -8.47 18.46 16.93
CA ASP A 33 -9.93 18.28 16.92
C ASP A 33 -10.55 18.41 15.51
N ASP A 34 -9.88 19.07 14.57
CA ASP A 34 -10.40 19.28 13.20
C ASP A 34 -10.32 18.02 12.31
N GLU A 35 -9.34 17.14 12.54
CA GLU A 35 -9.27 15.88 11.77
C GLU A 35 -10.43 14.93 12.09
N GLU A 36 -10.93 14.95 13.32
CA GLU A 36 -12.08 14.15 13.74
C GLU A 36 -13.38 14.71 13.15
N GLN A 37 -13.54 16.04 13.09
CA GLN A 37 -14.68 16.71 12.48
C GLN A 37 -14.72 16.56 10.95
N ILE A 38 -13.57 16.67 10.27
CA ILE A 38 -13.47 16.41 8.82
C ILE A 38 -13.82 14.94 8.52
N MET A 39 -13.40 14.01 9.38
CA MET A 39 -13.75 12.61 9.22
C MET A 39 -15.25 12.35 9.49
N GLU A 40 -15.87 13.04 10.45
CA GLU A 40 -17.32 12.98 10.70
C GLU A 40 -18.11 13.58 9.55
N ASP A 41 -17.69 14.70 8.98
CA ASP A 41 -18.36 15.32 7.83
C ASP A 41 -18.26 14.49 6.56
N ILE A 42 -17.10 13.88 6.29
CA ILE A 42 -16.93 12.90 5.20
C ILE A 42 -17.79 11.66 5.47
N GLU A 43 -17.87 11.21 6.71
CA GLU A 43 -18.71 10.07 7.10
C GLU A 43 -20.21 10.38 6.94
N LYS A 44 -20.63 11.61 7.24
CA LYS A 44 -21.99 12.08 7.07
C LYS A 44 -22.38 12.21 5.59
N GLN A 45 -21.51 12.81 4.75
CA GLN A 45 -21.73 12.90 3.31
C GLN A 45 -21.74 11.51 2.65
N LEU A 46 -20.89 10.58 3.08
CA LEU A 46 -20.91 9.19 2.62
C LEU A 46 -22.17 8.45 3.06
N ASN A 47 -22.66 8.71 4.26
CA ASN A 47 -23.90 8.14 4.76
C ASN A 47 -25.11 8.71 4.01
N GLU A 48 -25.20 10.04 3.79
CA GLU A 48 -26.25 10.66 2.99
C GLU A 48 -26.26 10.17 1.54
N ALA A 49 -25.11 9.99 0.93
CA ALA A 49 -24.99 9.37 -0.41
C ALA A 49 -25.38 7.89 -0.43
N MET A 50 -25.28 7.19 0.70
CA MET A 50 -25.75 5.79 0.83
C MET A 50 -27.27 5.67 0.99
N TYR A 51 -27.95 6.71 1.49
CA TYR A 51 -29.41 6.69 1.73
C TYR A 51 -30.26 7.13 0.53
N ASN A 52 -29.66 7.72 -0.53
CA ASN A 52 -30.37 8.04 -1.77
C ASN A 52 -30.58 6.78 -2.62
N THR A 53 -31.36 5.83 -2.11
CA THR A 53 -31.62 4.55 -2.76
C THR A 53 -32.95 4.55 -3.49
N THR A 54 -32.95 4.00 -4.69
CA THR A 54 -34.19 3.70 -5.42
C THR A 54 -35.02 2.72 -4.59
N ASN A 55 -36.26 3.11 -4.25
CA ASN A 55 -37.15 2.24 -3.46
C ASN A 55 -37.79 1.17 -4.35
N TYR A 56 -37.27 -0.06 -4.31
CA TYR A 56 -37.78 -1.19 -5.10
C TYR A 56 -39.20 -1.58 -4.77
N TYR A 57 -39.64 -1.41 -3.51
CA TYR A 57 -41.04 -1.63 -3.12
C TYR A 57 -41.98 -0.60 -3.75
N ALA A 58 -41.53 0.64 -3.94
CA ALA A 58 -42.31 1.67 -4.61
C ALA A 58 -42.53 1.34 -6.10
N ILE A 59 -41.59 0.66 -6.77
CA ILE A 59 -41.77 0.21 -8.15
C ILE A 59 -42.95 -0.76 -8.27
N PHE A 60 -43.14 -1.62 -7.30
CA PHE A 60 -44.24 -2.58 -7.25
C PHE A 60 -45.52 -2.04 -6.59
N ASN A 61 -45.46 -0.84 -6.01
CA ASN A 61 -46.49 -0.25 -5.18
C ASN A 61 -46.93 -1.20 -4.04
N LEU A 62 -45.91 -1.77 -3.35
CA LEU A 62 -46.09 -2.70 -2.23
C LEU A 62 -45.47 -2.15 -0.94
N PRO A 63 -46.03 -2.48 0.23
CA PRO A 63 -45.38 -2.18 1.51
C PRO A 63 -44.17 -3.10 1.73
N ARG A 64 -43.23 -2.69 2.58
CA ARG A 64 -42.05 -3.52 2.93
C ARG A 64 -42.41 -4.84 3.63
N THR A 65 -43.59 -4.92 4.19
CA THR A 65 -44.13 -6.13 4.89
C THR A 65 -44.73 -7.15 3.95
N CYS A 66 -44.76 -6.91 2.63
CA CYS A 66 -45.38 -7.77 1.64
C CYS A 66 -44.76 -9.18 1.58
N SER A 67 -45.57 -10.16 1.22
CA SER A 67 -45.17 -11.55 1.04
C SER A 67 -44.44 -11.75 -0.31
N ALA A 68 -43.70 -12.86 -0.45
CA ALA A 68 -43.05 -13.22 -1.68
C ALA A 68 -44.03 -13.46 -2.84
N GLU A 69 -45.24 -13.90 -2.51
CA GLU A 69 -46.31 -14.14 -3.49
C GLU A 69 -46.87 -12.83 -4.05
N GLU A 70 -47.09 -11.83 -3.21
CA GLU A 70 -47.51 -10.48 -3.61
C GLU A 70 -46.47 -9.80 -4.54
N ILE A 71 -45.20 -9.97 -4.24
CA ILE A 71 -44.08 -9.48 -5.12
C ILE A 71 -44.15 -10.15 -6.49
N LYS A 72 -44.38 -11.47 -6.53
CA LYS A 72 -44.46 -12.24 -7.78
C LYS A 72 -45.71 -11.85 -8.61
N GLU A 73 -46.82 -11.60 -7.96
CA GLU A 73 -48.06 -11.15 -8.64
C GLU A 73 -47.92 -9.73 -9.20
N ALA A 74 -47.35 -8.81 -8.42
CA ALA A 74 -47.08 -7.45 -8.85
C ALA A 74 -46.08 -7.42 -10.03
N TYR A 75 -45.04 -8.24 -9.98
CA TYR A 75 -44.10 -8.40 -11.10
C TYR A 75 -44.81 -8.87 -12.39
N LYS A 76 -45.61 -9.94 -12.31
CA LYS A 76 -46.35 -10.44 -13.46
C LYS A 76 -47.31 -9.39 -14.06
N ARG A 77 -47.97 -8.60 -13.23
CA ARG A 77 -48.85 -7.51 -13.64
C ARG A 77 -48.09 -6.43 -14.39
N LEU A 78 -46.96 -5.95 -13.82
CA LEU A 78 -46.15 -4.90 -14.42
C LEU A 78 -45.41 -5.36 -15.69
N CYS A 79 -44.96 -6.61 -15.77
CA CYS A 79 -44.41 -7.19 -16.99
C CYS A 79 -45.39 -7.21 -18.15
N ARG A 80 -46.68 -7.51 -17.89
CA ARG A 80 -47.72 -7.48 -18.92
C ARG A 80 -48.03 -6.05 -19.40
N THR A 81 -47.91 -5.06 -18.53
CA THR A 81 -48.16 -3.64 -18.82
C THR A 81 -47.01 -2.98 -19.58
N PHE A 82 -45.78 -3.22 -19.16
CA PHE A 82 -44.59 -2.58 -19.69
C PHE A 82 -43.77 -3.47 -20.66
N HIS A 83 -44.42 -4.49 -21.29
CA HIS A 83 -43.71 -5.30 -22.27
C HIS A 83 -43.41 -4.49 -23.53
N PRO A 84 -42.13 -4.45 -24.00
CA PRO A 84 -41.74 -3.62 -25.15
C PRO A 84 -42.45 -3.97 -26.44
N ASP A 85 -42.92 -5.22 -26.63
CA ASP A 85 -43.66 -5.66 -27.79
C ASP A 85 -45.06 -5.09 -27.90
N LYS A 86 -45.61 -4.54 -26.84
CA LYS A 86 -46.95 -3.92 -26.83
C LYS A 86 -46.95 -2.46 -27.29
N HIS A 87 -45.78 -1.86 -27.42
CA HIS A 87 -45.64 -0.47 -27.78
C HIS A 87 -45.12 -0.35 -29.24
N THR A 88 -45.95 0.14 -30.12
CA THR A 88 -45.64 0.29 -31.58
C THR A 88 -44.79 1.56 -31.81
N ASP A 89 -44.91 2.56 -30.98
CA ASP A 89 -44.18 3.82 -31.05
C ASP A 89 -42.73 3.65 -30.52
N PRO A 90 -41.69 4.02 -31.32
CA PRO A 90 -40.31 3.87 -30.95
C PRO A 90 -39.94 4.55 -29.60
N GLN A 91 -40.45 5.75 -29.33
CA GLN A 91 -40.20 6.48 -28.11
C GLN A 91 -40.84 5.81 -26.90
N LYS A 92 -42.08 5.38 -27.03
CA LYS A 92 -42.79 4.64 -25.97
C LYS A 92 -42.19 3.26 -25.73
N ARG A 93 -41.66 2.63 -26.74
CA ARG A 93 -40.95 1.34 -26.65
C ARG A 93 -39.66 1.47 -25.85
N GLN A 94 -38.89 2.52 -26.08
CA GLN A 94 -37.64 2.77 -25.32
C GLN A 94 -37.93 3.04 -23.84
N LEU A 95 -38.92 3.88 -23.51
CA LEU A 95 -39.35 4.14 -22.13
C LEU A 95 -39.89 2.88 -21.46
N ALA A 96 -40.62 2.05 -22.17
CA ALA A 96 -41.13 0.77 -21.66
C ALA A 96 -39.95 -0.20 -21.38
N GLN A 97 -38.94 -0.23 -22.24
CA GLN A 97 -37.76 -1.05 -22.07
C GLN A 97 -36.94 -0.64 -20.83
N GLU A 98 -36.73 0.66 -20.59
CA GLU A 98 -36.05 1.17 -19.40
C GLU A 98 -36.82 0.82 -18.11
N ARG A 99 -38.15 1.00 -18.13
CA ARG A 99 -39.00 0.61 -16.99
C ARG A 99 -39.01 -0.90 -16.76
N PHE A 100 -39.06 -1.69 -17.81
CA PHE A 100 -39.01 -3.15 -17.74
C PHE A 100 -37.71 -3.64 -17.13
N GLN A 101 -36.59 -3.03 -17.50
CA GLN A 101 -35.29 -3.35 -16.92
C GLN A 101 -35.25 -3.04 -15.40
N LYS A 102 -35.76 -1.87 -14.98
CA LYS A 102 -35.86 -1.53 -13.55
C LYS A 102 -36.76 -2.49 -12.76
N ILE A 103 -37.90 -2.87 -13.35
CA ILE A 103 -38.83 -3.85 -12.77
C ILE A 103 -38.13 -5.22 -12.62
N GLY A 104 -37.36 -5.65 -13.63
CA GLY A 104 -36.59 -6.89 -13.59
C GLY A 104 -35.54 -6.91 -12.49
N THR A 105 -34.78 -5.83 -12.38
CA THR A 105 -33.76 -5.68 -11.33
C THR A 105 -34.38 -5.69 -9.93
N ALA A 106 -35.48 -4.96 -9.73
CA ALA A 106 -36.18 -4.92 -8.45
C ALA A 106 -36.76 -6.30 -8.09
N TYR A 107 -37.30 -7.04 -9.06
CA TYR A 107 -37.83 -8.40 -8.83
C TYR A 107 -36.68 -9.38 -8.46
N GLU A 108 -35.56 -9.34 -9.17
CA GLU A 108 -34.39 -10.20 -8.87
C GLU A 108 -33.92 -10.03 -7.42
N VAL A 109 -33.96 -8.81 -6.91
CA VAL A 109 -33.53 -8.52 -5.53
C VAL A 109 -34.59 -8.93 -4.53
N LEU A 110 -35.86 -8.60 -4.75
CA LEU A 110 -36.94 -8.85 -3.77
C LEU A 110 -37.47 -10.29 -3.77
N SER A 111 -37.26 -11.05 -4.86
CA SER A 111 -37.64 -12.46 -4.96
C SER A 111 -36.69 -13.40 -4.23
N ASP A 112 -35.41 -13.00 -4.09
CA ASP A 112 -34.42 -13.76 -3.35
C ASP A 112 -34.43 -13.34 -1.87
N PRO A 113 -34.77 -14.24 -0.92
CA PRO A 113 -34.82 -13.90 0.50
C PRO A 113 -33.53 -13.30 1.05
N GLN A 114 -32.36 -13.72 0.54
CA GLN A 114 -31.07 -13.20 0.98
C GLN A 114 -30.82 -11.79 0.44
N LYS A 115 -31.01 -11.58 -0.86
CA LYS A 115 -30.88 -10.26 -1.48
C LYS A 115 -31.89 -9.26 -0.90
N ARG A 116 -33.11 -9.72 -0.60
CA ARG A 116 -34.16 -8.91 0.05
C ARG A 116 -33.72 -8.46 1.44
N LEU A 117 -33.21 -9.37 2.27
CA LEU A 117 -32.71 -9.06 3.61
C LEU A 117 -31.56 -8.02 3.57
N ILE A 118 -30.63 -8.17 2.65
CA ILE A 118 -29.53 -7.23 2.43
C ILE A 118 -30.07 -5.87 1.98
N TYR A 119 -31.01 -5.88 1.05
CA TYR A 119 -31.62 -4.65 0.54
C TYR A 119 -32.45 -3.94 1.63
N ASP A 120 -33.22 -4.65 2.43
CA ASP A 120 -34.04 -4.09 3.52
C ASP A 120 -33.19 -3.46 4.61
N ALA A 121 -32.04 -4.06 4.91
CA ALA A 121 -31.14 -3.57 5.96
C ALA A 121 -30.21 -2.45 5.48
N TYR A 122 -29.71 -2.50 4.23
CA TYR A 122 -28.57 -1.70 3.78
C TYR A 122 -28.76 -1.01 2.41
N GLY A 123 -29.92 -1.22 1.74
CA GLY A 123 -30.25 -0.60 0.47
C GLY A 123 -29.51 -1.16 -0.76
N GLU A 124 -29.69 -0.51 -1.91
CA GLU A 124 -29.21 -0.98 -3.22
C GLU A 124 -27.68 -1.08 -3.29
N LYS A 125 -26.96 -0.16 -2.67
CA LYS A 125 -25.48 -0.15 -2.70
C LYS A 125 -24.85 -1.38 -2.05
N ALA A 126 -25.52 -1.99 -1.11
CA ALA A 126 -25.06 -3.21 -0.46
C ALA A 126 -25.09 -4.42 -1.40
N LEU A 127 -25.98 -4.44 -2.39
CA LEU A 127 -26.10 -5.53 -3.35
C LEU A 127 -24.89 -5.61 -4.32
N THR A 128 -24.19 -4.51 -4.52
CA THR A 128 -23.00 -4.45 -5.38
C THR A 128 -21.70 -4.84 -4.67
N MET A 129 -21.75 -5.13 -3.36
CA MET A 129 -20.60 -5.56 -2.59
C MET A 129 -20.29 -7.04 -2.83
N PRO A 130 -19.01 -7.46 -2.85
CA PRO A 130 -18.63 -8.86 -2.92
C PRO A 130 -18.91 -9.53 -1.56
N TRP A 131 -20.13 -9.95 -1.36
CA TRP A 131 -20.49 -10.77 -0.20
C TRP A 131 -19.80 -12.13 -0.38
N THR A 132 -19.11 -12.60 0.64
CA THR A 132 -18.73 -14.01 0.71
C THR A 132 -20.01 -14.81 0.94
N VAL A 133 -20.69 -15.13 -0.14
CA VAL A 133 -21.92 -15.92 -0.13
C VAL A 133 -21.56 -17.35 0.27
N GLY A 134 -21.52 -17.57 1.57
CA GLY A 134 -21.67 -18.91 2.10
C GLY A 134 -23.16 -19.15 2.33
N PRO A 135 -23.61 -20.40 2.31
CA PRO A 135 -25.00 -20.76 2.19
C PRO A 135 -25.82 -20.23 3.36
N LEU A 136 -27.10 -19.98 3.12
CA LEU A 136 -28.35 -19.90 3.93
C LEU A 136 -28.30 -19.91 5.48
N LEU A 137 -27.13 -19.88 6.12
CA LEU A 137 -26.94 -20.14 7.55
C LEU A 137 -26.38 -18.94 8.35
N LYS A 138 -26.24 -17.75 7.75
CA LYS A 138 -25.78 -16.57 8.50
C LYS A 138 -26.95 -15.91 9.20
N THR A 139 -26.83 -15.71 10.51
CA THR A 139 -27.80 -14.94 11.30
C THR A 139 -27.77 -13.47 10.85
N PRO A 140 -28.86 -12.71 11.05
CA PRO A 140 -28.92 -11.27 10.74
C PRO A 140 -27.79 -10.48 11.39
N GLU A 141 -27.31 -10.88 12.57
CA GLU A 141 -26.17 -10.28 13.27
C GLU A 141 -24.85 -10.52 12.53
N GLN A 142 -24.61 -11.73 12.03
CA GLN A 142 -23.41 -12.06 11.26
C GLN A 142 -23.37 -11.32 9.91
N LEU A 143 -24.51 -11.13 9.27
CA LEU A 143 -24.65 -10.32 8.06
C LEU A 143 -24.34 -8.84 8.34
N ARG A 144 -24.80 -8.32 9.47
CA ARG A 144 -24.51 -6.95 9.92
C ARG A 144 -23.01 -6.74 10.15
N ASP A 145 -22.37 -7.65 10.87
CA ASP A 145 -20.92 -7.58 11.14
C ASP A 145 -20.09 -7.66 9.85
N GLU A 146 -20.52 -8.49 8.90
CA GLU A 146 -19.85 -8.59 7.60
C GLU A 146 -20.04 -7.32 6.76
N TYR A 147 -21.24 -6.76 6.75
CA TYR A 147 -21.51 -5.49 6.09
C TYR A 147 -20.66 -4.36 6.68
N GLU A 148 -20.65 -4.19 8.00
CA GLU A 148 -19.84 -3.18 8.66
C GLU A 148 -18.34 -3.36 8.35
N ARG A 149 -17.86 -4.61 8.30
CA ARG A 149 -16.48 -4.89 7.92
C ARG A 149 -16.19 -4.49 6.48
N LEU A 150 -17.05 -4.85 5.53
CA LEU A 150 -16.89 -4.49 4.11
C LEU A 150 -17.04 -2.99 3.87
N ALA A 151 -17.97 -2.35 4.56
CA ALA A 151 -18.15 -0.89 4.50
C ALA A 151 -16.92 -0.14 5.03
N ARG A 152 -16.32 -0.62 6.14
CA ARG A 152 -15.04 -0.09 6.65
C ARG A 152 -13.92 -0.28 5.66
N GLN A 153 -13.79 -1.45 5.04
CA GLN A 153 -12.77 -1.70 4.02
C GLN A 153 -12.91 -0.76 2.83
N LYS A 154 -14.12 -0.58 2.29
CA LYS A 154 -14.36 0.37 1.19
C LYS A 154 -14.05 1.82 1.58
N ARG A 155 -14.46 2.27 2.77
CA ARG A 155 -14.10 3.60 3.28
C ARG A 155 -12.59 3.78 3.38
N GLU A 156 -11.89 2.79 3.93
CA GLU A 156 -10.43 2.82 4.04
C GLU A 156 -9.74 2.86 2.68
N GLU A 157 -10.27 2.16 1.68
CA GLU A 157 -9.78 2.21 0.31
C GLU A 157 -10.04 3.58 -0.34
N GLN A 158 -11.21 4.17 -0.10
CA GLN A 158 -11.52 5.51 -0.61
C GLN A 158 -10.61 6.57 0.00
N ILE A 159 -10.41 6.56 1.32
CA ILE A 159 -9.47 7.47 2.00
C ILE A 159 -8.05 7.27 1.48
N GLU A 160 -7.61 6.02 1.24
CA GLU A 160 -6.28 5.74 0.69
C GLU A 160 -6.11 6.26 -0.74
N ASN A 161 -7.17 6.22 -1.54
CA ASN A 161 -7.18 6.77 -2.90
C ASN A 161 -7.19 8.32 -2.89
N LEU A 162 -7.77 8.94 -1.87
CA LEU A 162 -7.74 10.41 -1.68
C LEU A 162 -6.36 10.88 -1.19
N ILE A 163 -5.68 10.09 -0.34
CA ILE A 163 -4.34 10.43 0.16
C ILE A 163 -3.30 10.05 -0.91
N GLN A 164 -3.06 10.95 -1.83
CA GLN A 164 -2.05 10.79 -2.90
C GLN A 164 -0.62 11.05 -2.42
N THR A 165 -0.43 11.40 -1.15
CA THR A 165 0.87 11.73 -0.57
C THR A 165 1.46 10.52 0.17
N LYS A 166 2.74 10.24 -0.07
CA LYS A 166 3.50 9.23 0.67
C LYS A 166 4.70 9.89 1.33
N THR A 167 4.85 9.68 2.63
CA THR A 167 5.97 10.21 3.39
C THR A 167 6.69 9.09 4.11
N ALA A 168 8.01 9.06 4.00
CA ALA A 168 8.87 8.14 4.74
C ALA A 168 9.90 8.95 5.52
N LEU A 169 9.81 8.89 6.84
CA LEU A 169 10.76 9.50 7.76
C LEU A 169 11.65 8.40 8.35
N GLN A 170 12.96 8.59 8.29
CA GLN A 170 13.94 7.69 8.83
C GLN A 170 14.89 8.45 9.76
N MET A 171 14.91 8.07 11.03
CA MET A 171 15.75 8.67 12.07
C MET A 171 16.79 7.65 12.54
N HIS A 172 18.05 7.81 12.15
CA HIS A 172 19.14 6.97 12.62
C HIS A 172 19.63 7.47 13.96
N VAL A 173 19.47 6.65 14.98
CA VAL A 173 19.85 6.96 16.35
C VAL A 173 21.10 6.17 16.72
N ASP A 174 22.11 6.85 17.22
CA ASP A 174 23.28 6.22 17.86
C ASP A 174 22.97 5.99 19.33
N GLY A 175 22.57 4.77 19.64
CA GLY A 175 22.20 4.33 20.99
C GLY A 175 23.33 3.60 21.71
N ARG A 176 24.56 3.55 21.17
CA ARG A 176 25.68 2.81 21.76
C ARG A 176 25.94 3.19 23.22
N ALA A 177 25.78 4.48 23.55
CA ALA A 177 25.95 4.97 24.89
C ALA A 177 25.03 4.30 25.95
N LEU A 178 23.83 3.86 25.55
CA LEU A 178 22.88 3.22 26.45
C LEU A 178 23.33 1.83 26.93
N PHE A 179 24.07 1.14 26.08
CA PHE A 179 24.49 -0.26 26.30
C PHE A 179 25.92 -0.40 26.79
N LEU A 180 26.60 0.72 27.05
CA LEU A 180 27.89 0.74 27.76
C LEU A 180 27.69 0.34 29.23
N GLY A 181 28.72 -0.25 29.82
CA GLY A 181 28.70 -0.68 31.22
C GLY A 181 28.52 0.47 32.23
N PRO A 182 28.23 0.16 33.52
CA PRO A 182 28.02 1.16 34.54
C PRO A 182 29.27 2.03 34.81
N GLU A 183 30.44 1.59 34.37
CA GLU A 183 31.71 2.35 34.41
C GLU A 183 31.66 3.63 33.57
N TYR A 184 30.77 3.74 32.61
CA TYR A 184 30.59 4.91 31.71
C TYR A 184 29.55 5.92 32.20
N GLY A 185 29.18 5.86 33.49
CA GLY A 185 28.27 6.81 34.12
C GLY A 185 26.86 6.28 34.41
N THR A 186 26.07 7.15 35.02
CA THR A 186 24.66 6.84 35.34
C THR A 186 23.81 6.68 34.08
N LEU A 187 22.68 5.99 34.21
CA LEU A 187 21.77 5.77 33.09
C LEU A 187 21.28 7.11 32.45
N ALA A 188 21.06 8.13 33.28
CA ALA A 188 20.68 9.47 32.82
C ALA A 188 21.79 10.13 31.98
N GLN A 189 23.05 10.02 32.39
CA GLN A 189 24.18 10.53 31.61
C GLN A 189 24.35 9.78 30.28
N ARG A 190 24.14 8.47 30.29
CA ARG A 190 24.19 7.65 29.06
C ARG A 190 23.05 8.00 28.11
N MET A 191 21.85 8.27 28.64
CA MET A 191 20.72 8.75 27.83
C MET A 191 21.01 10.12 27.21
N ALA A 192 21.66 11.03 27.92
CA ALA A 192 22.05 12.34 27.39
C ALA A 192 23.07 12.24 26.22
N ASN A 193 23.83 11.17 26.15
CA ASN A 193 24.81 10.90 25.08
C ASN A 193 24.22 10.16 23.85
N VAL A 194 22.92 9.94 23.81
CA VAL A 194 22.25 9.40 22.63
C VAL A 194 22.15 10.48 21.58
N ASN A 195 22.65 10.22 20.39
CA ASN A 195 22.72 11.20 19.32
C ASN A 195 21.89 10.78 18.10
N LEU A 196 21.23 11.76 17.48
CA LEU A 196 20.61 11.59 16.18
C LEU A 196 21.67 11.73 15.09
N ALA A 197 22.16 10.59 14.59
CA ALA A 197 23.24 10.55 13.62
C ALA A 197 22.79 11.03 12.21
N ARG A 198 21.57 10.69 11.83
CA ARG A 198 21.01 11.05 10.52
C ARG A 198 19.49 11.11 10.54
N LEU A 199 18.95 12.15 9.93
CA LEU A 199 17.52 12.28 9.62
C LEU A 199 17.36 12.25 8.10
N ALA A 200 16.52 11.39 7.60
CA ALA A 200 16.17 11.33 6.18
C ALA A 200 14.65 11.33 6.03
N MET A 201 14.13 12.29 5.28
CA MET A 201 12.72 12.38 4.96
C MET A 201 12.56 12.26 3.44
N LYS A 202 11.67 11.38 3.01
CA LYS A 202 11.23 11.25 1.63
C LYS A 202 9.76 11.58 1.57
N HIS A 203 9.38 12.48 0.72
CA HIS A 203 7.99 12.83 0.48
C HIS A 203 7.71 12.72 -1.01
N SER A 204 6.58 12.12 -1.36
CA SER A 204 6.15 12.01 -2.74
C SER A 204 4.66 12.33 -2.84
N TYR A 205 4.34 13.19 -3.78
CA TYR A 205 2.98 13.51 -4.18
C TYR A 205 2.74 13.00 -5.59
N GLN A 206 1.67 12.24 -5.78
CA GLN A 206 1.36 11.58 -7.02
C GLN A 206 0.03 12.12 -7.56
N THR A 207 0.01 12.52 -8.83
CA THR A 207 -1.19 12.98 -9.52
C THR A 207 -1.29 12.35 -10.90
N GLN A 208 -2.50 12.14 -11.36
CA GLN A 208 -2.76 11.60 -12.69
C GLN A 208 -3.16 12.75 -13.61
N LEU A 209 -2.34 13.05 -14.63
CA LEU A 209 -2.63 14.10 -15.61
C LEU A 209 -3.56 13.59 -16.72
N THR A 210 -3.33 12.36 -17.19
CA THR A 210 -4.18 11.70 -18.19
C THR A 210 -4.30 10.22 -17.85
N ASN A 211 -5.21 9.50 -18.50
CA ASN A 211 -5.38 8.06 -18.25
C ASN A 211 -4.08 7.25 -18.39
N ASN A 212 -3.13 7.73 -19.19
CA ASN A 212 -1.88 7.03 -19.48
C ASN A 212 -0.66 7.72 -18.87
N LEU A 213 -0.78 8.93 -18.32
CA LEU A 213 0.32 9.72 -17.80
C LEU A 213 0.08 10.11 -16.35
N GLN A 214 0.97 9.66 -15.47
CA GLN A 214 1.00 9.96 -14.06
C GLN A 214 2.28 10.73 -13.72
N VAL A 215 2.15 11.76 -12.91
CA VAL A 215 3.28 12.55 -12.42
C VAL A 215 3.44 12.34 -10.93
N THR A 216 4.66 12.12 -10.49
CA THR A 216 5.02 12.02 -9.08
C THR A 216 6.09 13.05 -8.77
N MET A 217 5.79 13.99 -7.90
CA MET A 217 6.79 14.91 -7.35
C MET A 217 7.47 14.22 -6.18
N ASN A 218 8.78 14.07 -6.25
CA ASN A 218 9.59 13.43 -5.22
C ASN A 218 10.46 14.49 -4.54
N SER A 219 10.39 14.54 -3.21
CA SER A 219 11.26 15.36 -2.38
C SER A 219 12.04 14.46 -1.42
N THR A 220 13.31 14.72 -1.27
CA THR A 220 14.16 14.05 -0.27
C THR A 220 14.93 15.09 0.51
N LEU A 221 14.84 15.02 1.84
CA LEU A 221 15.63 15.85 2.75
C LEU A 221 16.51 14.92 3.59
N ILE A 222 17.77 15.28 3.72
CA ILE A 222 18.74 14.55 4.53
C ILE A 222 19.47 15.53 5.41
N ALA A 223 19.50 15.29 6.71
CA ALA A 223 20.32 16.01 7.66
C ALA A 223 21.22 15.01 8.38
N GLN A 224 22.52 15.28 8.41
CA GLN A 224 23.54 14.46 9.04
C GLN A 224 24.62 15.33 9.67
N ASN A 225 24.90 15.16 10.96
CA ASN A 225 25.95 15.89 11.67
C ASN A 225 25.90 17.41 11.46
N GLY A 226 24.73 18.03 11.58
CA GLY A 226 24.55 19.47 11.42
C GLY A 226 24.60 19.98 9.98
N ARG A 227 24.78 19.10 8.99
CA ARG A 227 24.72 19.45 7.56
C ARG A 227 23.46 18.88 6.96
N GLY A 228 22.72 19.71 6.23
CA GLY A 228 21.49 19.33 5.55
C GLY A 228 21.58 19.51 4.05
N GLY A 229 20.82 18.69 3.33
CA GLY A 229 20.66 18.79 1.88
C GLY A 229 19.34 18.19 1.45
N GLY A 230 18.82 18.67 0.35
CA GLY A 230 17.55 18.17 -0.19
C GLY A 230 17.57 18.14 -1.70
N ASN A 231 16.80 17.21 -2.25
CA ASN A 231 16.54 17.10 -3.68
C ASN A 231 15.03 17.11 -3.92
N LEU A 232 14.65 17.77 -5.00
CA LEU A 232 13.28 17.81 -5.50
C LEU A 232 13.29 17.48 -6.99
N GLY A 233 12.34 16.69 -7.44
CA GLY A 233 12.23 16.44 -8.87
C GLY A 233 11.00 15.64 -9.26
N PRO A 234 10.49 15.89 -10.48
CA PRO A 234 9.36 15.14 -11.04
C PRO A 234 9.83 13.79 -11.58
N THR A 235 8.93 12.82 -11.50
CA THR A 235 9.00 11.55 -12.20
C THR A 235 7.70 11.35 -12.95
N PHE A 236 7.81 11.12 -14.24
CA PHE A 236 6.68 10.87 -15.14
C PHE A 236 6.60 9.36 -15.39
N ARG A 237 5.43 8.81 -15.18
CA ARG A 237 5.13 7.42 -15.50
C ARG A 237 4.12 7.39 -16.64
N HIS A 238 4.56 6.86 -17.78
CA HIS A 238 3.78 6.76 -18.99
C HIS A 238 3.46 5.30 -19.30
N THR A 239 2.21 4.94 -19.31
CA THR A 239 1.72 3.62 -19.73
C THR A 239 1.48 3.66 -21.23
N VAL A 240 2.47 3.20 -22.00
CA VAL A 240 2.42 3.20 -23.47
C VAL A 240 1.47 2.11 -23.96
N SER A 241 1.53 0.95 -23.33
CA SER A 241 0.66 -0.19 -23.59
C SER A 241 0.44 -0.99 -22.31
N PRO A 242 -0.51 -1.93 -22.25
CA PRO A 242 -0.66 -2.83 -21.10
C PRO A 242 0.61 -3.61 -20.75
N GLN A 243 1.50 -3.79 -21.74
CA GLN A 243 2.76 -4.53 -21.58
C GLN A 243 3.98 -3.63 -21.34
N LEU A 244 3.91 -2.32 -21.64
CA LEU A 244 5.05 -1.41 -21.58
C LEU A 244 4.74 -0.18 -20.76
N VAL A 245 5.48 0.00 -19.69
CA VAL A 245 5.44 1.18 -18.81
C VAL A 245 6.82 1.83 -18.79
N LEU A 246 6.87 3.12 -19.06
CA LEU A 246 8.06 3.94 -19.02
C LEU A 246 7.99 4.91 -17.85
N GLU A 247 9.04 5.00 -17.07
CA GLU A 247 9.20 5.99 -16.01
C GLU A 247 10.47 6.79 -16.28
N TYR A 248 10.37 8.11 -16.32
CA TYR A 248 11.52 9.00 -16.50
C TYR A 248 11.39 10.21 -15.59
N GLY A 249 12.51 10.65 -15.05
CA GLY A 249 12.52 11.75 -14.11
C GLY A 249 13.91 12.30 -13.86
N CYS A 250 13.95 13.43 -13.19
CA CYS A 250 15.21 14.04 -12.78
C CYS A 250 15.08 14.68 -11.39
N THR A 251 16.21 14.87 -10.73
CA THR A 251 16.34 15.66 -9.49
C THR A 251 17.19 16.87 -9.77
N LEU A 252 16.84 18.03 -9.21
CA LEU A 252 17.34 19.33 -9.69
C LEU A 252 18.07 20.17 -8.65
N LEU A 253 17.82 20.00 -7.33
CA LEU A 253 18.30 21.00 -6.37
C LEU A 253 19.77 20.86 -5.96
N ASN A 254 20.19 19.75 -5.41
CA ASN A 254 21.54 19.57 -4.87
C ASN A 254 22.46 18.81 -5.83
N THR A 255 21.93 17.79 -6.45
CA THR A 255 22.64 16.99 -7.45
C THR A 255 21.68 16.64 -8.57
N PHE A 256 22.11 16.88 -9.80
CA PHE A 256 21.35 16.39 -10.94
C PHE A 256 21.46 14.87 -11.00
N VAL A 257 20.33 14.18 -10.97
CA VAL A 257 20.26 12.75 -11.24
C VAL A 257 19.12 12.51 -12.19
N GLY A 258 19.45 12.19 -13.43
CA GLY A 258 18.48 11.69 -14.40
C GLY A 258 18.18 10.22 -14.14
N SER A 259 16.93 9.82 -14.21
CA SER A 259 16.50 8.43 -14.06
C SER A 259 15.56 8.03 -15.20
N PHE A 260 15.79 6.86 -15.73
CA PHE A 260 14.94 6.22 -16.72
C PHE A 260 14.67 4.78 -16.29
N LYS A 261 13.43 4.33 -16.38
CA LYS A 261 13.05 2.97 -16.09
C LYS A 261 12.02 2.51 -17.11
N ALA A 262 12.23 1.35 -17.68
CA ALA A 262 11.31 0.70 -18.59
C ALA A 262 10.93 -0.66 -18.01
N PHE A 263 9.64 -0.90 -17.88
CA PHE A 263 9.10 -2.19 -17.52
C PHE A 263 8.36 -2.74 -18.73
N TYR A 264 8.78 -3.89 -19.21
CA TYR A 264 8.21 -4.57 -20.35
C TYR A 264 7.83 -6.00 -19.98
N GLN A 265 6.60 -6.37 -20.25
CA GLN A 265 6.06 -7.70 -20.01
C GLN A 265 5.66 -8.34 -21.34
N PRO A 266 6.58 -9.07 -22.00
CA PRO A 266 6.32 -9.68 -23.31
C PRO A 266 5.25 -10.77 -23.24
N THR A 267 5.19 -11.52 -22.14
CA THR A 267 4.20 -12.58 -21.91
C THR A 267 3.66 -12.48 -20.48
N SER A 268 2.57 -13.18 -20.18
CA SER A 268 2.03 -13.27 -18.81
C SER A 268 3.05 -13.78 -17.79
N ASP A 269 4.03 -14.57 -18.25
CA ASP A 269 4.96 -15.32 -17.40
C ASP A 269 6.35 -14.68 -17.33
N SER A 270 6.67 -13.67 -18.16
CA SER A 270 8.00 -13.07 -18.22
C SER A 270 7.96 -11.55 -18.17
N PHE A 271 8.97 -10.97 -17.57
CA PHE A 271 9.15 -9.51 -17.53
C PHE A 271 10.61 -9.12 -17.69
N VAL A 272 10.80 -7.92 -18.18
CA VAL A 272 12.10 -7.24 -18.28
C VAL A 272 11.95 -5.85 -17.67
N ASN A 273 12.84 -5.51 -16.77
CA ASN A 273 12.90 -4.20 -16.13
C ASN A 273 14.28 -3.60 -16.35
N VAL A 274 14.36 -2.50 -17.07
CA VAL A 274 15.60 -1.76 -17.33
C VAL A 274 15.53 -0.47 -16.53
N LYS A 275 16.52 -0.24 -15.68
CA LYS A 275 16.68 0.98 -14.91
C LYS A 275 18.03 1.61 -15.25
N SER A 276 18.02 2.87 -15.69
CA SER A 276 19.21 3.63 -15.99
C SER A 276 19.24 4.91 -15.15
N THR A 277 20.37 5.24 -14.55
CA THR A 277 20.56 6.44 -13.73
C THR A 277 21.81 7.19 -14.15
N ALA A 278 21.66 8.48 -14.46
CA ALA A 278 22.73 9.37 -14.84
C ALA A 278 22.95 10.42 -13.76
N ALA A 279 24.08 10.40 -13.10
CA ALA A 279 24.45 11.39 -12.09
C ALA A 279 24.93 12.73 -12.70
N SER A 280 25.16 12.78 -14.00
CA SER A 280 25.54 13.97 -14.75
C SER A 280 25.41 13.67 -16.24
N LEU A 281 25.15 14.68 -17.05
CA LEU A 281 25.15 14.55 -18.51
C LEU A 281 26.55 14.18 -19.11
N TRP A 282 27.60 14.48 -18.37
CA TRP A 282 28.98 14.20 -18.76
C TRP A 282 29.48 12.81 -18.37
N LYS A 283 28.66 12.06 -17.64
CA LYS A 283 29.00 10.71 -17.18
C LYS A 283 28.05 9.68 -17.79
N PRO A 284 28.58 8.53 -18.23
CA PRO A 284 27.72 7.45 -18.68
C PRO A 284 26.76 7.01 -17.58
N PRO A 285 25.52 6.68 -17.92
CA PRO A 285 24.54 6.21 -16.95
C PRO A 285 24.89 4.80 -16.45
N THR A 286 24.68 4.57 -15.17
CA THR A 286 24.69 3.20 -14.65
C THR A 286 23.35 2.54 -14.98
N THR A 287 23.41 1.35 -15.57
CA THR A 287 22.23 0.62 -16.04
C THR A 287 22.12 -0.71 -15.31
N SER A 288 20.92 -1.00 -14.82
CA SER A 288 20.56 -2.29 -14.23
C SER A 288 19.44 -2.90 -15.06
N ILE A 289 19.61 -4.13 -15.47
CA ILE A 289 18.65 -4.90 -16.25
C ILE A 289 18.24 -6.10 -15.40
N VAL A 290 16.94 -6.26 -15.17
CA VAL A 290 16.38 -7.41 -14.45
C VAL A 290 15.43 -8.13 -15.39
N MET A 291 15.67 -9.40 -15.59
CA MET A 291 14.81 -10.29 -16.36
C MET A 291 14.26 -11.35 -15.44
N GLY A 292 12.97 -11.63 -15.53
CA GLY A 292 12.33 -12.66 -14.72
C GLY A 292 11.32 -13.46 -15.51
N ARG A 293 11.18 -14.72 -15.11
CA ARG A 293 10.19 -15.64 -15.67
C ARG A 293 9.57 -16.50 -14.57
N SER A 294 8.27 -16.73 -14.67
CA SER A 294 7.58 -17.68 -13.83
C SER A 294 8.07 -19.10 -14.15
N ILE A 295 8.63 -19.78 -13.15
CA ILE A 295 9.13 -21.16 -13.29
C ILE A 295 8.04 -22.17 -12.90
N ALA A 296 7.25 -21.79 -11.88
CA ALA A 296 6.15 -22.61 -11.39
C ALA A 296 5.03 -21.68 -10.86
N LYS A 297 3.87 -22.26 -10.55
CA LYS A 297 2.78 -21.54 -9.91
C LYS A 297 3.28 -20.90 -8.61
N ASN A 298 3.32 -19.57 -8.53
CA ASN A 298 3.84 -18.79 -7.39
C ASN A 298 5.38 -18.75 -7.24
N MET A 299 6.15 -19.17 -8.23
CA MET A 299 7.61 -19.11 -8.18
C MET A 299 8.17 -18.44 -9.42
N THR A 300 8.97 -17.39 -9.23
CA THR A 300 9.59 -16.60 -10.29
C THR A 300 11.10 -16.65 -10.15
N GLY A 301 11.77 -17.10 -11.19
CA GLY A 301 13.23 -16.97 -11.31
C GLY A 301 13.56 -15.64 -11.96
N PHE A 302 14.62 -15.01 -11.49
CA PHE A 302 15.10 -13.76 -12.06
C PHE A 302 16.62 -13.72 -12.17
N MET A 303 17.07 -12.95 -13.13
CA MET A 303 18.48 -12.65 -13.33
C MET A 303 18.62 -11.12 -13.45
N SER A 304 19.61 -10.55 -12.79
CA SER A 304 19.87 -9.13 -12.89
C SER A 304 21.34 -8.88 -13.26
N TYR A 305 21.55 -7.88 -14.08
CA TYR A 305 22.88 -7.38 -14.44
C TYR A 305 22.98 -5.90 -14.17
N ASN A 306 24.03 -5.50 -13.49
CA ASN A 306 24.36 -4.10 -13.22
C ASN A 306 25.69 -3.75 -13.91
N THR A 307 25.68 -2.74 -14.76
CA THR A 307 26.88 -2.33 -15.48
C THR A 307 27.97 -1.73 -14.60
N GLY A 308 27.58 -1.20 -13.41
CA GLY A 308 28.49 -0.37 -12.63
C GLY A 308 28.89 0.94 -13.34
N ASP A 309 29.99 1.55 -12.89
CA ASP A 309 30.57 2.73 -13.55
C ASP A 309 31.39 2.31 -14.77
N TRP A 310 31.15 2.94 -15.90
CA TRP A 310 31.84 2.67 -17.15
C TRP A 310 32.17 3.98 -17.89
N ARG A 311 32.98 3.90 -18.91
CA ARG A 311 33.34 5.05 -19.77
C ARG A 311 33.40 4.64 -21.22
N LEU A 312 33.11 5.58 -22.11
CA LEU A 312 33.20 5.39 -23.55
C LEU A 312 33.97 6.54 -24.17
N GLY A 313 35.26 6.30 -24.52
CA GLY A 313 36.15 7.33 -25.05
C GLY A 313 36.29 8.50 -24.07
N PRO A 314 36.13 9.75 -24.54
CA PRO A 314 36.21 10.94 -23.69
C PRO A 314 35.03 11.08 -22.73
N TRP A 315 33.87 10.41 -22.98
CA TRP A 315 32.71 10.46 -22.12
C TRP A 315 32.97 9.68 -20.82
N GLY A 316 32.97 10.39 -19.71
CA GLY A 316 33.36 9.86 -18.41
C GLY A 316 34.88 9.98 -18.11
N SER A 317 35.62 10.72 -18.91
CA SER A 317 37.04 11.01 -18.62
C SER A 317 37.18 11.74 -17.28
N GLY A 318 38.21 11.41 -16.48
CA GLY A 318 38.44 11.99 -15.14
C GLY A 318 37.59 11.34 -14.01
N MET A 319 36.73 10.38 -14.31
CA MET A 319 36.04 9.60 -13.26
C MET A 319 36.98 8.58 -12.61
N LYS A 320 36.91 8.51 -11.27
CA LYS A 320 37.36 7.31 -10.55
C LYS A 320 36.29 6.24 -10.76
N LEU A 321 36.56 5.30 -11.66
CA LEU A 321 35.66 4.17 -11.92
C LEU A 321 35.61 3.28 -10.68
N ARG A 322 34.44 3.13 -10.12
CA ARG A 322 34.13 2.04 -9.18
C ARG A 322 33.58 0.88 -10.00
N SER A 323 34.35 -0.19 -10.07
CA SER A 323 33.91 -1.41 -10.77
C SER A 323 32.80 -2.13 -9.98
N ASN A 324 31.61 -1.55 -9.92
CA ASN A 324 30.45 -2.12 -9.23
C ASN A 324 29.62 -3.01 -10.15
N SER A 325 30.23 -3.55 -11.23
CA SER A 325 29.52 -4.49 -12.10
C SER A 325 29.23 -5.77 -11.35
N ALA A 326 27.99 -6.22 -11.45
CA ALA A 326 27.54 -7.42 -10.77
C ALA A 326 26.46 -8.13 -11.60
N LEU A 327 26.48 -9.44 -11.56
CA LEU A 327 25.45 -10.33 -12.06
C LEU A 327 24.78 -11.01 -10.87
N SER A 328 23.46 -11.03 -10.82
CA SER A 328 22.77 -11.81 -9.80
C SER A 328 21.72 -12.72 -10.41
N VAL A 329 21.54 -13.85 -9.76
CA VAL A 329 20.52 -14.83 -10.08
C VAL A 329 19.77 -15.17 -8.82
N GLY A 330 18.44 -15.18 -8.91
CA GLY A 330 17.62 -15.42 -7.74
C GLY A 330 16.29 -16.06 -8.08
N VAL A 331 15.64 -16.48 -7.01
CA VAL A 331 14.30 -17.07 -7.05
C VAL A 331 13.46 -16.39 -5.99
N ALA A 332 12.26 -16.00 -6.37
CA ALA A 332 11.25 -15.44 -5.48
C ALA A 332 9.98 -16.30 -5.54
N SER A 333 9.41 -16.59 -4.40
CA SER A 333 8.11 -17.25 -4.28
C SER A 333 7.19 -16.42 -3.41
N ASN A 334 5.98 -16.20 -3.89
CA ASN A 334 4.97 -15.42 -3.18
C ASN A 334 3.69 -16.24 -3.08
N THR A 335 3.37 -16.66 -1.86
CA THR A 335 2.14 -17.36 -1.50
C THR A 335 1.42 -16.55 -0.42
N GLU A 336 0.13 -16.70 -0.25
CA GLU A 336 -0.66 -15.95 0.75
C GLU A 336 -0.12 -16.07 2.19
N GLU A 337 0.55 -17.16 2.52
CA GLU A 337 1.10 -17.43 3.85
C GLU A 337 2.60 -17.20 3.97
N ARG A 338 3.34 -17.30 2.86
CA ARG A 338 4.82 -17.30 2.85
C ARG A 338 5.33 -16.55 1.64
N GLU A 339 6.27 -15.64 1.90
CA GLU A 339 7.06 -14.97 0.88
C GLU A 339 8.52 -15.40 1.09
N PHE A 340 9.17 -15.82 0.04
CA PHE A 340 10.55 -16.28 0.06
C PHE A 340 11.29 -15.70 -1.12
N GLN A 341 12.48 -15.17 -0.89
CA GLN A 341 13.37 -14.69 -1.93
C GLN A 341 14.80 -15.07 -1.59
N THR A 342 15.51 -15.64 -2.55
CA THR A 342 16.97 -15.84 -2.48
C THR A 342 17.63 -15.27 -3.69
N GLU A 343 18.83 -14.75 -3.50
CA GLU A 343 19.64 -14.14 -4.55
C GLU A 343 21.12 -14.45 -4.30
N LEU A 344 21.78 -14.90 -5.35
CA LEU A 344 23.23 -15.02 -5.41
C LEU A 344 23.73 -13.90 -6.32
N GLN A 345 24.52 -12.99 -5.79
CA GLN A 345 25.18 -11.94 -6.54
C GLN A 345 26.67 -12.27 -6.69
N VAL A 346 27.14 -12.19 -7.91
CA VAL A 346 28.57 -12.28 -8.25
C VAL A 346 29.00 -10.93 -8.83
N GLY A 347 29.81 -10.22 -8.11
CA GLY A 347 30.29 -8.90 -8.49
C GLY A 347 31.79 -8.77 -8.39
N ILE A 348 32.34 -7.75 -9.07
CA ILE A 348 33.79 -7.47 -9.03
C ILE A 348 34.22 -7.08 -7.61
N LEU A 349 33.40 -6.30 -6.89
CA LEU A 349 33.72 -5.84 -5.54
C LEU A 349 33.23 -6.78 -4.47
N ASP A 350 31.99 -7.27 -4.60
CA ASP A 350 31.35 -8.08 -3.59
C ASP A 350 30.57 -9.24 -4.22
N THR A 351 30.82 -10.44 -3.72
CA THR A 351 30.06 -11.62 -4.03
C THR A 351 29.36 -12.07 -2.77
N HIS A 352 28.01 -12.10 -2.81
CA HIS A 352 27.22 -12.49 -1.66
C HIS A 352 26.00 -13.30 -2.03
N ILE A 353 25.58 -14.12 -1.10
CA ILE A 353 24.28 -14.80 -1.11
C ILE A 353 23.38 -14.13 -0.08
N SER A 354 22.17 -13.84 -0.46
CA SER A 354 21.16 -13.28 0.43
C SER A 354 19.87 -14.07 0.35
N GLY A 355 19.14 -14.11 1.45
CA GLY A 355 17.85 -14.74 1.54
C GLY A 355 16.91 -13.94 2.45
N GLN A 356 15.66 -13.88 2.07
CA GLN A 356 14.59 -13.30 2.88
C GLN A 356 13.42 -14.28 2.93
N TYR A 357 12.90 -14.48 4.13
CA TYR A 357 11.74 -15.31 4.38
C TYR A 357 10.74 -14.55 5.23
N LYS A 358 9.51 -14.42 4.75
CA LYS A 358 8.42 -13.81 5.47
C LYS A 358 7.28 -14.80 5.63
N ARG A 359 6.81 -14.97 6.86
CA ARG A 359 5.74 -15.91 7.19
C ARG A 359 4.61 -15.20 7.95
N LYS A 360 3.40 -15.47 7.54
CA LYS A 360 2.20 -15.06 8.24
C LYS A 360 1.98 -15.99 9.45
N MET A 361 2.24 -15.51 10.65
CA MET A 361 2.04 -16.28 11.89
C MET A 361 0.59 -16.25 12.34
N THR A 362 -0.03 -15.08 12.22
CA THR A 362 -1.46 -14.89 12.49
C THR A 362 -2.06 -13.97 11.43
N SER A 363 -3.37 -13.78 11.40
CA SER A 363 -4.04 -12.86 10.47
C SER A 363 -3.50 -11.41 10.55
N ARG A 364 -2.81 -11.07 11.64
CA ARG A 364 -2.30 -9.71 11.91
C ARG A 364 -0.78 -9.63 12.06
N THR A 365 -0.08 -10.74 12.23
CA THR A 365 1.37 -10.76 12.54
C THR A 365 2.12 -11.50 11.44
N HIS A 366 3.16 -10.85 10.92
CA HIS A 366 4.13 -11.44 9.99
C HIS A 366 5.50 -11.49 10.66
N LEU A 367 6.16 -12.63 10.55
CA LEU A 367 7.57 -12.78 10.91
C LEU A 367 8.41 -12.58 9.64
N VAL A 368 9.47 -11.79 9.75
CA VAL A 368 10.42 -11.55 8.66
C VAL A 368 11.81 -11.96 9.15
N VAL A 369 12.45 -12.83 8.41
CA VAL A 369 13.82 -13.27 8.64
C VAL A 369 14.60 -13.04 7.37
N SER A 370 15.73 -12.33 7.46
CA SER A 370 16.64 -12.16 6.34
C SER A 370 18.07 -12.43 6.75
N GLY A 371 18.87 -12.88 5.81
CA GLY A 371 20.28 -13.12 6.05
C GLY A 371 21.08 -12.93 4.78
N SER A 372 22.33 -12.52 4.94
CA SER A 372 23.29 -12.43 3.83
C SER A 372 24.69 -12.81 4.27
N VAL A 373 25.42 -13.42 3.38
CA VAL A 373 26.85 -13.79 3.58
C VAL A 373 27.61 -13.37 2.33
N GLY A 374 28.60 -12.54 2.50
CA GLY A 374 29.42 -12.05 1.40
C GLY A 374 30.89 -11.87 1.78
N ASN A 375 31.73 -11.79 0.75
CA ASN A 375 33.18 -11.70 0.94
C ASN A 375 33.62 -10.32 1.46
N GLN A 376 32.93 -9.26 1.07
CA GLN A 376 33.20 -7.88 1.52
C GLN A 376 32.11 -7.38 2.48
N SER A 377 30.88 -7.73 2.23
CA SER A 377 29.72 -7.33 3.05
C SER A 377 29.66 -8.06 4.40
N GLY A 378 30.43 -9.15 4.55
CA GLY A 378 30.45 -9.93 5.78
C GLY A 378 29.20 -10.80 5.96
N ILE A 379 28.82 -11.04 7.21
CA ILE A 379 27.66 -11.83 7.58
C ILE A 379 26.63 -10.89 8.22
N ALA A 380 25.41 -10.90 7.72
CA ALA A 380 24.31 -10.17 8.33
C ALA A 380 23.07 -11.06 8.48
N ALA A 381 22.35 -10.88 9.55
CA ALA A 381 21.07 -11.52 9.80
C ALA A 381 20.11 -10.52 10.44
N ASP A 382 18.87 -10.47 9.97
CA ASP A 382 17.81 -9.65 10.54
C ASP A 382 16.63 -10.55 10.89
N ILE A 383 16.11 -10.38 12.09
CA ILE A 383 14.90 -11.06 12.56
C ILE A 383 13.95 -10.01 13.06
N GLY A 384 12.75 -9.96 12.52
CA GLY A 384 11.76 -8.97 12.88
C GLY A 384 10.33 -9.50 12.81
N ALA A 385 9.45 -8.77 13.45
CA ALA A 385 8.03 -9.01 13.40
C ALA A 385 7.29 -7.72 13.02
N GLU A 386 6.31 -7.85 12.15
CA GLU A 386 5.37 -6.81 11.80
C GLU A 386 3.98 -7.18 12.31
N HIS A 387 3.37 -6.32 13.09
CA HIS A 387 2.03 -6.52 13.63
C HIS A 387 1.08 -5.43 13.15
N ARG A 388 -0.09 -5.84 12.65
CA ARG A 388 -1.17 -4.92 12.26
C ARG A 388 -2.05 -4.65 13.47
N VAL A 389 -1.94 -3.46 14.03
CA VAL A 389 -2.69 -3.03 15.25
C VAL A 389 -4.13 -2.67 14.89
N ILE A 390 -4.30 -1.81 13.90
CA ILE A 390 -5.57 -1.34 13.36
C ILE A 390 -5.55 -1.61 11.85
N ALA A 391 -6.69 -1.52 11.17
CA ALA A 391 -6.85 -1.95 9.79
C ALA A 391 -5.69 -1.56 8.85
N LYS A 392 -5.13 -0.35 8.99
CA LYS A 392 -4.03 0.15 8.14
C LYS A 392 -2.76 0.58 8.89
N THR A 393 -2.72 0.44 10.22
CA THR A 393 -1.53 0.76 11.02
C THR A 393 -0.74 -0.51 11.28
N LYS A 394 0.53 -0.53 10.84
CA LYS A 394 1.48 -1.60 11.09
C LYS A 394 2.58 -1.09 11.99
N LEU A 395 2.90 -1.85 13.02
CA LEU A 395 4.08 -1.67 13.87
C LEU A 395 5.07 -2.79 13.56
N GLY A 396 6.32 -2.45 13.40
CA GLY A 396 7.39 -3.41 13.17
C GLY A 396 8.54 -3.20 14.15
N ALA A 397 9.13 -4.29 14.56
CA ALA A 397 10.38 -4.30 15.31
C ALA A 397 11.29 -5.38 14.73
N SER A 398 12.56 -5.06 14.51
CA SER A 398 13.55 -6.03 14.07
C SER A 398 14.88 -5.83 14.77
N VAL A 399 15.60 -6.94 14.92
CA VAL A 399 16.96 -6.98 15.44
C VAL A 399 17.87 -7.37 14.28
N SER A 400 18.88 -6.55 14.03
CA SER A 400 19.91 -6.81 13.03
C SER A 400 21.21 -7.20 13.70
N LEU A 401 21.83 -8.25 13.20
CA LEU A 401 23.11 -8.78 13.62
C LEU A 401 24.05 -8.78 12.43
N GLY A 402 25.24 -8.26 12.57
CA GLY A 402 26.18 -8.24 11.45
C GLY A 402 27.63 -8.27 11.88
N LEU A 403 28.45 -8.90 11.08
CA LEU A 403 29.91 -8.84 11.15
C LEU A 403 30.39 -8.16 9.86
N PRO A 404 30.98 -6.95 9.89
CA PRO A 404 31.41 -6.17 11.07
C PRO A 404 30.34 -5.18 11.65
N ALA A 405 29.10 -5.18 11.16
CA ALA A 405 28.10 -4.14 11.45
C ALA A 405 27.63 -4.09 12.93
N GLY A 406 27.83 -5.16 13.71
CA GLY A 406 27.44 -5.24 15.11
C GLY A 406 25.96 -5.55 15.30
N ILE A 407 25.36 -4.99 16.37
CA ILE A 407 23.96 -5.19 16.76
C ILE A 407 23.18 -3.90 16.54
N GLY A 408 22.06 -4.00 15.85
CA GLY A 408 21.13 -2.92 15.63
C GLY A 408 19.69 -3.31 15.98
N LEU A 409 18.89 -2.32 16.30
CA LEU A 409 17.44 -2.42 16.46
C LEU A 409 16.77 -1.52 15.44
N ARG A 410 15.63 -1.93 14.94
CA ARG A 410 14.82 -1.07 14.07
C ARG A 410 13.38 -1.14 14.53
N PHE A 411 12.82 0.03 14.77
CA PHE A 411 11.39 0.21 15.01
C PHE A 411 10.77 0.86 13.79
N SER A 412 9.59 0.42 13.41
CA SER A 412 8.88 1.00 12.28
C SER A 412 7.39 1.13 12.56
N ILE A 413 6.83 2.24 12.13
CA ILE A 413 5.40 2.51 12.17
C ILE A 413 5.00 2.92 10.75
N SER A 414 3.95 2.31 10.22
CA SER A 414 3.41 2.71 8.94
C SER A 414 1.89 2.81 8.98
N ARG A 415 1.36 3.88 8.41
CA ARG A 415 -0.08 4.15 8.32
C ARG A 415 -0.38 4.96 7.05
N LEU A 416 -1.34 4.52 6.22
CA LEU A 416 -1.89 5.28 5.10
C LEU A 416 -0.82 5.94 4.20
N GLY A 417 0.21 5.19 3.78
CA GLY A 417 1.29 5.74 2.95
C GLY A 417 2.38 6.50 3.71
N GLN A 418 2.19 6.79 5.00
CA GLN A 418 3.21 7.38 5.86
C GLN A 418 3.98 6.29 6.59
N SER A 419 5.28 6.41 6.69
CA SER A 419 6.15 5.47 7.40
C SER A 419 7.22 6.20 8.19
N LEU A 420 7.39 5.79 9.45
CA LEU A 420 8.48 6.18 10.32
C LEU A 420 9.34 4.95 10.59
N ALA A 421 10.62 5.05 10.37
CA ALA A 421 11.60 4.02 10.72
C ALA A 421 12.70 4.61 11.61
N ILE A 422 12.97 3.95 12.73
CA ILE A 422 13.98 4.36 13.70
C ILE A 422 14.99 3.22 13.84
N PRO A 423 16.02 3.15 12.98
CA PRO A 423 17.16 2.28 13.21
C PRO A 423 18.04 2.85 14.33
N VAL A 424 18.32 2.01 15.32
CA VAL A 424 19.15 2.32 16.51
C VAL A 424 20.38 1.43 16.48
N VAL A 425 21.56 2.00 16.48
CA VAL A 425 22.81 1.26 16.64
C VAL A 425 23.01 0.98 18.14
N VAL A 426 23.10 -0.30 18.49
CA VAL A 426 23.21 -0.77 19.89
C VAL A 426 24.67 -1.01 20.27
N SER A 427 25.38 -1.81 19.48
CA SER A 427 26.77 -2.16 19.76
C SER A 427 27.50 -2.49 18.46
N PRO A 428 28.75 -2.05 18.29
CA PRO A 428 29.58 -2.46 17.16
C PRO A 428 30.08 -3.90 17.29
N GLU A 429 30.02 -4.47 18.50
CA GLU A 429 30.50 -5.81 18.81
C GLU A 429 29.33 -6.75 19.12
N LEU A 430 29.44 -8.01 18.73
CA LEU A 430 28.49 -9.06 19.06
C LEU A 430 28.75 -9.62 20.45
N ARG A 431 28.32 -8.90 21.51
CA ARG A 431 28.39 -9.40 22.90
C ARG A 431 27.08 -10.12 23.24
N PRO A 432 27.15 -11.33 23.88
CA PRO A 432 25.93 -12.08 24.22
C PRO A 432 24.94 -11.32 25.09
N LEU A 433 25.46 -10.54 26.06
CA LEU A 433 24.63 -9.75 26.97
C LEU A 433 23.89 -8.61 26.24
N THR A 434 24.58 -7.90 25.32
CA THR A 434 23.97 -6.84 24.50
C THR A 434 22.96 -7.41 23.52
N LEU A 435 23.21 -8.60 22.98
CA LEU A 435 22.27 -9.31 22.13
C LEU A 435 20.98 -9.69 22.90
N LEU A 436 21.13 -10.23 24.09
CA LEU A 436 20.00 -10.58 24.94
C LEU A 436 19.18 -9.32 25.29
N ALA A 437 19.85 -8.22 25.66
CA ALA A 437 19.19 -6.94 25.90
C ALA A 437 18.48 -6.39 24.65
N ALA A 438 19.11 -6.50 23.48
CA ALA A 438 18.53 -6.05 22.21
C ALA A 438 17.24 -6.81 21.82
N VAL A 439 17.10 -8.06 22.23
CA VAL A 439 15.87 -8.84 22.03
C VAL A 439 14.85 -8.58 23.15
N ALA A 440 15.31 -8.55 24.40
CA ALA A 440 14.45 -8.42 25.57
C ALA A 440 13.75 -7.04 25.63
N VAL A 441 14.47 -5.95 25.29
CA VAL A 441 13.91 -4.58 25.36
C VAL A 441 12.73 -4.39 24.40
N PRO A 442 12.80 -4.71 23.10
CA PRO A 442 11.63 -4.59 22.22
C PRO A 442 10.49 -5.53 22.61
N ALA A 443 10.81 -6.75 23.05
CA ALA A 443 9.80 -7.71 23.48
C ALA A 443 9.03 -7.22 24.73
N SER A 444 9.75 -6.71 25.73
CA SER A 444 9.12 -6.15 26.92
C SER A 444 8.31 -4.89 26.62
N LEU A 445 8.83 -4.00 25.79
CA LEU A 445 8.12 -2.81 25.34
C LEU A 445 6.84 -3.15 24.57
N TRP A 446 6.90 -4.18 23.73
CA TRP A 446 5.74 -4.71 23.04
C TRP A 446 4.67 -5.27 23.98
N LEU A 447 5.08 -6.07 24.96
CA LEU A 447 4.17 -6.64 25.97
C LEU A 447 3.49 -5.52 26.76
N LEU A 448 4.26 -4.53 27.22
CA LEU A 448 3.73 -3.38 27.96
C LEU A 448 2.75 -2.56 27.10
N THR A 449 3.11 -2.25 25.86
CA THR A 449 2.21 -1.49 24.97
C THR A 449 0.94 -2.26 24.62
N ASN A 450 1.04 -3.58 24.44
CA ASN A 450 -0.12 -4.43 24.16
C ASN A 450 -1.07 -4.48 25.35
N GLU A 451 -0.55 -4.69 26.58
CA GLU A 451 -1.36 -4.79 27.79
C GLU A 451 -1.96 -3.44 28.22
N PHE A 452 -1.18 -2.36 28.24
CA PHE A 452 -1.60 -1.09 28.83
C PHE A 452 -2.26 -0.13 27.82
N ILE A 453 -1.97 -0.26 26.52
CA ILE A 453 -2.49 0.67 25.50
C ILE A 453 -3.44 -0.04 24.54
N ILE A 454 -3.00 -1.12 23.91
CA ILE A 454 -3.75 -1.73 22.82
C ILE A 454 -4.97 -2.52 23.34
N SER A 455 -4.80 -3.31 24.39
CA SER A 455 -5.86 -4.13 24.97
C SER A 455 -7.03 -3.30 25.52
N PRO A 456 -6.81 -2.28 26.39
CA PRO A 456 -7.92 -1.47 26.91
C PRO A 456 -8.58 -0.60 25.81
N TRP A 457 -7.84 -0.21 24.79
CA TRP A 457 -8.41 0.53 23.66
C TRP A 457 -9.31 -0.35 22.77
N ARG A 458 -8.96 -1.64 22.61
CA ARG A 458 -9.80 -2.63 21.93
C ARG A 458 -11.10 -2.90 22.70
N THR A 459 -11.04 -3.07 24.03
CA THR A 459 -12.24 -3.32 24.85
C THR A 459 -13.17 -2.11 24.86
N LYS A 460 -12.66 -0.90 24.94
CA LYS A 460 -13.48 0.32 24.83
C LYS A 460 -14.17 0.48 23.47
N ARG A 461 -13.58 -0.03 22.39
CA ARG A 461 -14.16 0.04 21.03
C ARG A 461 -15.15 -1.08 20.74
N LEU A 462 -15.07 -2.20 21.46
CA LEU A 462 -16.04 -3.30 21.37
C LEU A 462 -17.31 -3.01 22.21
N ASN A 463 -17.19 -2.15 23.22
CA ASN A 463 -18.29 -1.76 24.12
C ASN A 463 -19.01 -0.44 23.67
N ARG A 464 -18.60 0.15 22.57
CA ARG A 464 -19.29 1.22 21.82
C ARG A 464 -19.85 0.68 20.51
#